data_3fc71b7c7b4350f2a9020ba01d3884a8
#
_entry.id   3fc71b7c7b4350f2a9020ba01d3884a8
#
_cell.length_a   1.000
_cell.length_b   1.000
_cell.length_c   1.000
_cell.angle_alpha   90.00
_cell.angle_beta   90.00
_cell.angle_gamma   90.00
#
_symmetry.space_group_name_H-M   'P 1'
#
loop_
_entity.id
_entity.type
_entity.pdbx_description
1 polymer ?
#
loop_
_entity_poly.entity_id
_entity_poly.type
_entity_poly.pdbx_seq_one_letter_code
_entity_poly.pdbx_strand_id
1 'polypeptide(L)'
;MEEKLQQYQDELQKLTAQLFTVQEDERKWISRELHDEIGQALTMLKLNLFSLKDLVDRKQTEKIKARLEEMEFSCEKMLDNVHEMTLDLRPHMLDDLGLIPTLRWYLNRISKQANFEPHIKSVNWKVSLIPELEVAVFRIIQEAMTNVAKHAMAQNVFIHLKQKNDIVDISIEDDGQGFDAKKIRNLKFQAHGIGLLGMRERISMLQGIFQVVSIPGKGTLISASLPLRRRS
;
A
#
# COMPACT_ATOMS: atom_id res chain seq x y z
N MET A 1 0.35 12.61 -43.04
CA MET A 1 -0.15 11.46 -42.21
C MET A 1 1.01 10.61 -41.69
N GLU A 2 1.99 10.33 -42.54
CA GLU A 2 3.20 9.57 -42.20
C GLU A 2 4.05 10.20 -41.08
N GLU A 3 4.26 11.53 -41.14
CA GLU A 3 5.04 12.24 -40.09
C GLU A 3 4.43 12.13 -38.71
N LYS A 4 3.10 12.17 -38.59
CA LYS A 4 2.42 11.97 -37.30
C LYS A 4 2.55 10.52 -36.78
N LEU A 5 2.52 9.55 -37.69
CA LEU A 5 2.70 8.15 -37.36
C LEU A 5 4.12 7.91 -36.84
N GLN A 6 5.12 8.51 -37.50
CA GLN A 6 6.51 8.44 -37.09
C GLN A 6 6.72 9.09 -35.70
N GLN A 7 6.13 10.25 -35.44
CA GLN A 7 6.19 10.91 -34.13
C GLN A 7 5.59 10.03 -33.01
N TYR A 8 4.44 9.41 -33.26
CA TYR A 8 3.84 8.47 -32.28
C TYR A 8 4.68 7.24 -32.05
N GLN A 9 5.34 6.69 -33.10
CA GLN A 9 6.25 5.57 -32.95
C GLN A 9 7.48 5.93 -32.11
N ASP A 10 8.08 7.09 -32.35
CA ASP A 10 9.22 7.59 -31.57
C ASP A 10 8.86 7.86 -30.10
N GLU A 11 7.66 8.40 -29.86
CA GLU A 11 7.15 8.64 -28.51
C GLU A 11 6.88 7.32 -27.77
N LEU A 12 6.27 6.34 -28.45
CA LEU A 12 6.06 4.99 -27.91
C LEU A 12 7.38 4.29 -27.59
N GLN A 13 8.39 4.40 -28.45
CA GLN A 13 9.71 3.83 -28.18
C GLN A 13 10.38 4.47 -26.96
N LYS A 14 10.29 5.82 -26.83
CA LYS A 14 10.80 6.53 -25.64
C LYS A 14 10.10 6.10 -24.36
N LEU A 15 8.76 6.03 -24.38
CA LEU A 15 7.98 5.56 -23.23
C LEU A 15 8.31 4.11 -22.87
N THR A 16 8.47 3.24 -23.87
CA THR A 16 8.85 1.85 -23.65
C THR A 16 10.24 1.75 -23.02
N ALA A 17 11.22 2.53 -23.53
CA ALA A 17 12.56 2.56 -22.95
C ALA A 17 12.55 3.08 -21.49
N GLN A 18 11.77 4.11 -21.21
CA GLN A 18 11.58 4.62 -19.84
C GLN A 18 10.96 3.58 -18.91
N LEU A 19 9.95 2.85 -19.37
CA LEU A 19 9.32 1.75 -18.60
C LEU A 19 10.33 0.66 -18.28
N PHE A 20 11.17 0.24 -19.24
CA PHE A 20 12.23 -0.74 -19.00
C PHE A 20 13.24 -0.26 -17.96
N THR A 21 13.65 1.02 -18.04
CA THR A 21 14.59 1.59 -17.06
C THR A 21 13.99 1.60 -15.66
N VAL A 22 12.75 2.07 -15.51
CA VAL A 22 12.05 2.09 -14.22
C VAL A 22 11.89 0.68 -13.67
N GLN A 23 11.51 -0.28 -14.51
CA GLN A 23 11.36 -1.68 -14.09
C GLN A 23 12.68 -2.31 -13.64
N GLU A 24 13.79 -2.00 -14.34
CA GLU A 24 15.10 -2.52 -13.99
C GLU A 24 15.64 -1.89 -12.70
N ASP A 25 15.39 -0.59 -12.49
CA ASP A 25 15.76 0.11 -11.25
C ASP A 25 14.93 -0.40 -10.06
N GLU A 26 13.64 -0.65 -10.26
CA GLU A 26 12.77 -1.28 -9.25
C GLU A 26 13.27 -2.69 -8.90
N ARG A 27 13.60 -3.53 -9.88
CA ARG A 27 14.17 -4.85 -9.65
C ARG A 27 15.48 -4.80 -8.85
N LYS A 28 16.38 -3.87 -9.18
CA LYS A 28 17.64 -3.68 -8.47
C LYS A 28 17.42 -3.21 -7.04
N TRP A 29 16.48 -2.29 -6.84
CA TRP A 29 16.11 -1.80 -5.51
C TRP A 29 15.57 -2.95 -4.65
N ILE A 30 14.59 -3.71 -5.18
CA ILE A 30 14.02 -4.87 -4.49
C ILE A 30 15.10 -5.88 -4.13
N SER A 31 15.99 -6.22 -5.07
CA SER A 31 17.04 -7.20 -4.83
C SER A 31 18.00 -6.77 -3.72
N ARG A 32 18.34 -5.48 -3.63
CA ARG A 32 19.18 -4.94 -2.56
C ARG A 32 18.47 -4.97 -1.21
N GLU A 33 17.24 -4.49 -1.17
CA GLU A 33 16.44 -4.41 0.04
C GLU A 33 16.19 -5.82 0.62
N LEU A 34 15.81 -6.79 -0.25
CA LEU A 34 15.68 -8.19 0.15
C LEU A 34 16.99 -8.77 0.68
N HIS A 35 18.11 -8.49 0.02
CA HIS A 35 19.40 -8.98 0.47
C HIS A 35 19.81 -8.36 1.81
N ASP A 36 19.62 -7.06 1.98
CA ASP A 36 20.07 -6.34 3.15
C ASP A 36 19.19 -6.65 4.37
N GLU A 37 17.87 -6.61 4.26
CA GLU A 37 17.00 -6.88 5.40
C GLU A 37 16.86 -8.37 5.72
N ILE A 38 16.54 -9.20 4.72
CA ILE A 38 16.37 -10.64 4.96
C ILE A 38 17.71 -11.30 5.25
N GLY A 39 18.77 -10.92 4.54
CA GLY A 39 20.11 -11.45 4.77
C GLY A 39 20.64 -11.15 6.17
N GLN A 40 20.46 -9.91 6.65
CA GLN A 40 20.84 -9.52 8.01
C GLN A 40 20.00 -10.28 9.05
N ALA A 41 18.69 -10.34 8.87
CA ALA A 41 17.80 -11.00 9.80
C ALA A 41 18.05 -12.51 9.91
N LEU A 42 18.28 -13.20 8.78
CA LEU A 42 18.69 -14.61 8.75
C LEU A 42 20.06 -14.83 9.42
N THR A 43 20.98 -13.89 9.24
CA THR A 43 22.30 -13.95 9.91
C THR A 43 22.16 -13.84 11.43
N MET A 44 21.32 -12.92 11.91
CA MET A 44 21.01 -12.78 13.34
C MET A 44 20.33 -14.02 13.90
N LEU A 45 19.37 -14.59 13.17
CA LEU A 45 18.70 -15.83 13.56
C LEU A 45 19.70 -16.99 13.68
N LYS A 46 20.62 -17.12 12.71
CA LYS A 46 21.69 -18.12 12.75
C LYS A 46 22.60 -17.97 13.98
N LEU A 47 23.00 -16.75 14.31
CA LEU A 47 23.82 -16.45 15.50
C LEU A 47 23.06 -16.77 16.80
N ASN A 48 21.77 -16.45 16.87
CA ASN A 48 20.94 -16.78 18.00
C ASN A 48 20.78 -18.29 18.20
N LEU A 49 20.58 -19.06 17.12
CA LEU A 49 20.55 -20.52 17.15
C LEU A 49 21.87 -21.12 17.63
N PHE A 50 22.99 -20.57 17.19
CA PHE A 50 24.30 -21.00 17.65
C PHE A 50 24.49 -20.76 19.15
N SER A 51 24.13 -19.56 19.62
CA SER A 51 24.16 -19.20 21.05
C SER A 51 23.24 -20.11 21.88
N LEU A 52 22.04 -20.44 21.37
CA LEU A 52 21.10 -21.33 22.02
C LEU A 52 21.68 -22.72 22.23
N LYS A 53 22.40 -23.25 21.23
CA LYS A 53 23.07 -24.54 21.33
C LYS A 53 24.06 -24.59 22.51
N ASP A 54 24.89 -23.56 22.69
CA ASP A 54 25.83 -23.45 23.79
C ASP A 54 25.12 -23.38 25.16
N LEU A 55 23.99 -22.65 25.23
CA LEU A 55 23.18 -22.58 26.46
C LEU A 55 22.54 -23.94 26.82
N VAL A 56 22.13 -24.73 25.83
CA VAL A 56 21.59 -26.09 26.02
C VAL A 56 22.68 -26.99 26.56
N ASP A 57 23.88 -26.98 26.00
CA ASP A 57 25.02 -27.78 26.46
C ASP A 57 25.38 -27.45 27.92
N ARG A 58 25.22 -26.19 28.32
CA ARG A 58 25.46 -25.71 29.69
C ARG A 58 24.25 -25.87 30.63
N LYS A 59 23.13 -26.43 30.16
CA LYS A 59 21.88 -26.67 30.94
C LYS A 59 21.31 -25.39 31.60
N GLN A 60 21.42 -24.22 30.92
CA GLN A 60 20.95 -22.91 31.44
C GLN A 60 19.51 -22.64 31.04
N THR A 61 18.56 -23.34 31.62
CA THR A 61 17.14 -23.38 31.24
C THR A 61 16.50 -21.98 31.16
N GLU A 62 16.72 -21.12 32.15
CA GLU A 62 16.14 -19.77 32.17
C GLU A 62 16.66 -18.88 31.01
N LYS A 63 17.95 -19.01 30.70
CA LYS A 63 18.54 -18.24 29.58
C LYS A 63 18.10 -18.78 28.22
N ILE A 64 17.84 -20.11 28.16
CA ILE A 64 17.30 -20.73 26.95
C ILE A 64 15.91 -20.15 26.65
N LYS A 65 15.04 -20.06 27.69
CA LYS A 65 13.69 -19.51 27.54
C LYS A 65 13.71 -18.07 27.08
N ALA A 66 14.49 -17.22 27.74
CA ALA A 66 14.63 -15.81 27.36
C ALA A 66 15.15 -15.65 25.90
N ARG A 67 16.10 -16.50 25.50
CA ARG A 67 16.64 -16.45 24.12
C ARG A 67 15.62 -16.90 23.08
N LEU A 68 14.77 -17.88 23.39
CA LEU A 68 13.68 -18.31 22.53
C LEU A 68 12.64 -17.19 22.35
N GLU A 69 12.26 -16.48 23.40
CA GLU A 69 11.34 -15.34 23.34
C GLU A 69 11.92 -14.19 22.49
N GLU A 70 13.23 -13.89 22.61
CA GLU A 70 13.92 -12.92 21.75
C GLU A 70 13.93 -13.34 20.28
N MET A 71 14.11 -14.65 20.01
CA MET A 71 14.11 -15.18 18.64
C MET A 71 12.71 -15.13 18.03
N GLU A 72 11.67 -15.47 18.80
CA GLU A 72 10.27 -15.40 18.39
C GLU A 72 9.91 -13.96 17.97
N PHE A 73 10.21 -12.98 18.83
CA PHE A 73 10.02 -11.56 18.53
C PHE A 73 10.77 -11.11 17.29
N SER A 74 12.02 -11.58 17.10
CA SER A 74 12.83 -11.24 15.93
C SER A 74 12.26 -11.84 14.65
N CYS A 75 11.70 -13.07 14.71
CA CYS A 75 11.03 -13.69 13.56
C CYS A 75 9.74 -12.96 13.19
N GLU A 76 8.92 -12.56 14.18
CA GLU A 76 7.72 -11.76 13.92
C GLU A 76 8.05 -10.45 13.24
N LYS A 77 9.07 -9.73 13.74
CA LYS A 77 9.53 -8.48 13.12
C LYS A 77 10.03 -8.67 11.69
N MET A 78 10.73 -9.78 11.43
CA MET A 78 11.19 -10.12 10.07
C MET A 78 10.03 -10.40 9.14
N LEU A 79 9.00 -11.14 9.59
CA LEU A 79 7.78 -11.39 8.82
C LEU A 79 7.07 -10.08 8.49
N ASP A 80 6.98 -9.16 9.44
CA ASP A 80 6.38 -7.84 9.22
C ASP A 80 7.15 -7.04 8.15
N ASN A 81 8.49 -7.07 8.17
CA ASN A 81 9.32 -6.39 7.17
C ASN A 81 9.14 -7.00 5.76
N VAL A 82 9.12 -8.33 5.66
CA VAL A 82 8.85 -9.02 4.38
C VAL A 82 7.47 -8.67 3.84
N HIS A 83 6.46 -8.63 4.70
CA HIS A 83 5.11 -8.20 4.32
C HIS A 83 5.11 -6.75 3.81
N GLU A 84 5.90 -5.85 4.42
CA GLU A 84 6.04 -4.46 3.97
C GLU A 84 6.61 -4.35 2.56
N MET A 85 7.73 -5.03 2.31
CA MET A 85 8.35 -5.04 0.99
C MET A 85 7.40 -5.57 -0.09
N THR A 86 6.64 -6.61 0.24
CA THR A 86 5.68 -7.19 -0.70
C THR A 86 4.45 -6.31 -0.93
N LEU A 87 4.08 -5.43 0.01
CA LEU A 87 2.99 -4.49 -0.18
C LEU A 87 3.24 -3.50 -1.31
N ASP A 88 4.47 -3.06 -1.50
CA ASP A 88 4.84 -2.13 -2.57
C ASP A 88 4.87 -2.81 -3.95
N LEU A 89 5.14 -4.10 -4.01
CA LEU A 89 5.21 -4.88 -5.24
C LEU A 89 3.83 -5.40 -5.70
N ARG A 90 3.23 -6.24 -4.92
CA ARG A 90 1.86 -6.78 -5.02
C ARG A 90 1.54 -7.41 -3.68
N PRO A 91 0.51 -6.96 -2.97
CA PRO A 91 0.21 -7.52 -1.66
C PRO A 91 -0.20 -9.00 -1.78
N HIS A 92 0.71 -9.93 -1.58
CA HIS A 92 0.39 -11.37 -1.52
C HIS A 92 -0.70 -11.66 -0.47
N MET A 93 -0.72 -10.86 0.60
CA MET A 93 -1.79 -10.94 1.60
C MET A 93 -3.19 -10.75 1.02
N LEU A 94 -3.36 -10.05 -0.13
CA LEU A 94 -4.66 -9.97 -0.81
C LEU A 94 -5.08 -11.32 -1.37
N ASP A 95 -4.14 -12.09 -1.91
CA ASP A 95 -4.41 -13.41 -2.49
C ASP A 95 -4.73 -14.44 -1.38
N ASP A 96 -4.08 -14.34 -0.20
CA ASP A 96 -4.19 -15.29 0.90
C ASP A 96 -5.33 -14.96 1.88
N LEU A 97 -5.48 -13.70 2.27
CA LEU A 97 -6.40 -13.26 3.32
C LEU A 97 -7.58 -12.42 2.79
N GLY A 98 -7.47 -11.93 1.56
CA GLY A 98 -8.45 -11.01 0.96
C GLY A 98 -8.30 -9.56 1.44
N LEU A 99 -9.12 -8.68 0.87
CA LEU A 99 -8.98 -7.24 1.01
C LEU A 99 -9.14 -6.72 2.45
N ILE A 100 -10.19 -7.11 3.17
CA ILE A 100 -10.51 -6.50 4.47
C ILE A 100 -9.46 -6.82 5.54
N PRO A 101 -9.02 -8.08 5.73
CA PRO A 101 -7.95 -8.38 6.68
C PRO A 101 -6.63 -7.67 6.33
N THR A 102 -6.26 -7.64 5.05
CA THR A 102 -5.06 -6.95 4.56
C THR A 102 -5.11 -5.45 4.85
N LEU A 103 -6.26 -4.80 4.61
CA LEU A 103 -6.46 -3.39 4.94
C LEU A 103 -6.36 -3.13 6.46
N ARG A 104 -6.96 -3.98 7.30
CA ARG A 104 -6.87 -3.82 8.77
C ARG A 104 -5.44 -3.90 9.25
N TRP A 105 -4.68 -4.87 8.74
CA TRP A 105 -3.26 -5.01 9.07
C TRP A 105 -2.46 -3.78 8.62
N TYR A 106 -2.62 -3.35 7.37
CA TYR A 106 -1.95 -2.17 6.82
C TYR A 106 -2.26 -0.88 7.61
N LEU A 107 -3.54 -0.63 7.89
CA LEU A 107 -4.00 0.54 8.61
C LEU A 107 -3.47 0.59 10.07
N ASN A 108 -3.50 -0.54 10.77
CA ASN A 108 -2.92 -0.64 12.12
C ASN A 108 -1.43 -0.30 12.16
N ARG A 109 -0.72 -0.63 11.10
CA ARG A 109 0.70 -0.36 10.97
C ARG A 109 0.98 1.11 10.69
N ILE A 110 0.39 1.67 9.61
CA ILE A 110 0.67 3.04 9.20
C ILE A 110 0.19 4.06 10.23
N SER A 111 -0.88 3.76 10.95
CA SER A 111 -1.39 4.64 12.01
C SER A 111 -0.42 4.78 13.17
N LYS A 112 0.30 3.72 13.54
CA LYS A 112 1.33 3.78 14.58
C LYS A 112 2.52 4.63 14.17
N GLN A 113 2.88 4.64 12.89
CA GLN A 113 4.00 5.43 12.36
C GLN A 113 3.64 6.90 12.19
N ALA A 114 2.42 7.19 11.74
CA ALA A 114 1.98 8.54 11.38
C ALA A 114 1.08 9.21 12.43
N ASN A 115 0.82 8.55 13.55
CA ASN A 115 0.09 9.06 14.72
C ASN A 115 -1.32 9.59 14.41
N PHE A 116 -2.13 8.80 13.69
CA PHE A 116 -3.56 9.03 13.47
C PHE A 116 -4.37 7.78 13.81
N GLU A 117 -5.67 7.93 14.05
CA GLU A 117 -6.58 6.81 14.35
C GLU A 117 -7.41 6.42 13.11
N PRO A 118 -7.23 5.21 12.55
CA PRO A 118 -7.99 4.75 11.41
C PRO A 118 -9.28 4.05 11.84
N HIS A 119 -10.41 4.46 11.27
CA HIS A 119 -11.72 3.87 11.47
C HIS A 119 -12.20 3.20 10.19
N ILE A 120 -12.13 1.88 10.12
CA ILE A 120 -12.59 1.12 8.95
C ILE A 120 -13.96 0.51 9.19
N LYS A 121 -14.91 0.79 8.29
CA LYS A 121 -16.24 0.21 8.26
C LYS A 121 -16.53 -0.41 6.91
N SER A 122 -16.82 -1.71 6.91
CA SER A 122 -17.25 -2.45 5.71
C SER A 122 -18.73 -2.84 5.85
N VAL A 123 -19.53 -2.52 4.84
CA VAL A 123 -20.98 -2.77 4.83
C VAL A 123 -21.34 -3.66 3.62
N ASN A 124 -22.06 -4.74 3.91
CA ASN A 124 -22.52 -5.72 2.90
C ASN A 124 -21.39 -6.34 2.07
N TRP A 125 -20.20 -6.48 2.66
CA TRP A 125 -19.04 -7.08 2.02
C TRP A 125 -19.19 -8.62 1.98
N LYS A 126 -19.84 -9.15 0.94
CA LYS A 126 -20.21 -10.58 0.84
C LYS A 126 -19.51 -11.31 -0.31
N VAL A 127 -18.98 -10.59 -1.28
CA VAL A 127 -18.40 -11.19 -2.49
C VAL A 127 -16.91 -10.89 -2.52
N SER A 128 -16.13 -11.93 -2.82
CA SER A 128 -14.72 -11.75 -3.19
C SER A 128 -14.67 -10.96 -4.49
N LEU A 129 -13.92 -9.88 -4.50
CA LEU A 129 -13.67 -9.09 -5.69
C LEU A 129 -12.76 -9.88 -6.64
N ILE A 130 -12.75 -9.51 -7.91
CA ILE A 130 -11.70 -10.01 -8.81
C ILE A 130 -10.36 -9.42 -8.37
N PRO A 131 -9.23 -10.12 -8.57
CA PRO A 131 -7.91 -9.70 -8.08
C PRO A 131 -7.53 -8.28 -8.50
N GLU A 132 -7.85 -7.88 -9.73
CA GLU A 132 -7.55 -6.55 -10.26
C GLU A 132 -8.29 -5.46 -9.48
N LEU A 133 -9.52 -5.72 -9.07
CA LEU A 133 -10.33 -4.78 -8.30
C LEU A 133 -9.85 -4.71 -6.84
N GLU A 134 -9.50 -5.84 -6.23
CA GLU A 134 -8.92 -5.88 -4.88
C GLU A 134 -7.63 -5.07 -4.79
N VAL A 135 -6.72 -5.29 -5.75
CA VAL A 135 -5.47 -4.54 -5.85
C VAL A 135 -5.75 -3.05 -6.04
N ALA A 136 -6.69 -2.69 -6.92
CA ALA A 136 -7.02 -1.28 -7.16
C ALA A 136 -7.56 -0.59 -5.91
N VAL A 137 -8.51 -1.23 -5.20
CA VAL A 137 -9.07 -0.71 -3.93
C VAL A 137 -7.97 -0.56 -2.89
N PHE A 138 -7.12 -1.58 -2.73
CA PHE A 138 -6.00 -1.53 -1.80
C PHE A 138 -5.06 -0.35 -2.11
N ARG A 139 -4.66 -0.18 -3.38
CA ARG A 139 -3.75 0.89 -3.80
C ARG A 139 -4.33 2.29 -3.62
N ILE A 140 -5.63 2.47 -3.83
CA ILE A 140 -6.31 3.74 -3.57
C ILE A 140 -6.24 4.10 -2.08
N ILE A 141 -6.50 3.13 -1.20
CA ILE A 141 -6.45 3.34 0.24
C ILE A 141 -4.99 3.56 0.68
N GLN A 142 -4.05 2.81 0.16
CA GLN A 142 -2.62 2.97 0.43
C GLN A 142 -2.13 4.38 0.09
N GLU A 143 -2.44 4.87 -1.11
CA GLU A 143 -2.07 6.21 -1.55
C GLU A 143 -2.75 7.30 -0.71
N ALA A 144 -4.03 7.11 -0.37
CA ALA A 144 -4.73 8.02 0.52
C ALA A 144 -4.08 8.09 1.92
N MET A 145 -3.69 6.95 2.49
CA MET A 145 -2.99 6.90 3.79
C MET A 145 -1.61 7.55 3.72
N THR A 146 -0.89 7.35 2.62
CA THR A 146 0.40 8.02 2.38
C THR A 146 0.22 9.54 2.34
N ASN A 147 -0.85 10.03 1.69
CA ASN A 147 -1.18 11.46 1.67
C ASN A 147 -1.54 11.99 3.05
N VAL A 148 -2.31 11.24 3.83
CA VAL A 148 -2.63 11.59 5.22
C VAL A 148 -1.35 11.69 6.05
N ALA A 149 -0.52 10.66 6.01
CA ALA A 149 0.72 10.61 6.80
C ALA A 149 1.70 11.74 6.46
N LYS A 150 1.80 12.10 5.18
CA LYS A 150 2.77 13.11 4.72
C LYS A 150 2.24 14.55 4.79
N HIS A 151 0.92 14.74 4.66
CA HIS A 151 0.38 16.07 4.33
C HIS A 151 -0.80 16.51 5.19
N ALA A 152 -1.60 15.60 5.75
CA ALA A 152 -2.90 16.00 6.32
C ALA A 152 -2.80 16.56 7.74
N MET A 153 -1.86 16.10 8.57
CA MET A 153 -1.84 16.36 10.03
C MET A 153 -3.18 15.97 10.69
N ALA A 154 -3.82 14.93 10.18
CA ALA A 154 -5.10 14.44 10.65
C ALA A 154 -4.95 13.68 11.97
N GLN A 155 -5.98 13.71 12.81
CA GLN A 155 -6.08 12.87 14.00
C GLN A 155 -6.92 11.61 13.71
N ASN A 156 -7.93 11.72 12.86
CA ASN A 156 -8.83 10.64 12.53
C ASN A 156 -8.95 10.46 11.01
N VAL A 157 -9.00 9.19 10.58
CA VAL A 157 -9.26 8.83 9.20
C VAL A 157 -10.36 7.80 9.12
N PHE A 158 -11.44 8.12 8.42
CA PHE A 158 -12.60 7.27 8.26
C PHE A 158 -12.59 6.61 6.89
N ILE A 159 -12.61 5.29 6.85
CA ILE A 159 -12.60 4.49 5.63
C ILE A 159 -13.87 3.68 5.58
N HIS A 160 -14.73 3.98 4.62
CA HIS A 160 -15.95 3.25 4.40
C HIS A 160 -15.88 2.47 3.10
N LEU A 161 -16.15 1.19 3.19
CA LEU A 161 -16.25 0.27 2.06
C LEU A 161 -17.66 -0.27 2.02
N LYS A 162 -18.35 -0.06 0.91
CA LYS A 162 -19.73 -0.52 0.75
C LYS A 162 -19.88 -1.26 -0.56
N GLN A 163 -20.46 -2.44 -0.48
CA GLN A 163 -20.87 -3.20 -1.65
C GLN A 163 -22.39 -3.12 -1.78
N LYS A 164 -22.87 -2.63 -2.91
CA LYS A 164 -24.31 -2.56 -3.21
C LYS A 164 -24.54 -2.90 -4.66
N ASN A 165 -25.36 -3.91 -4.93
CA ASN A 165 -25.58 -4.43 -6.26
C ASN A 165 -24.25 -4.82 -6.94
N ASP A 166 -23.99 -4.30 -8.14
CA ASP A 166 -22.78 -4.51 -8.91
C ASP A 166 -21.78 -3.32 -8.80
N ILE A 167 -21.75 -2.64 -7.65
CA ILE A 167 -20.88 -1.48 -7.40
C ILE A 167 -20.17 -1.65 -6.04
N VAL A 168 -18.90 -1.30 -6.01
CA VAL A 168 -18.10 -1.06 -4.81
C VAL A 168 -17.90 0.42 -4.63
N ASP A 169 -18.44 0.98 -3.57
CA ASP A 169 -18.22 2.35 -3.15
C ASP A 169 -17.16 2.41 -2.06
N ILE A 170 -16.23 3.32 -2.22
CA ILE A 170 -15.14 3.61 -1.30
C ILE A 170 -15.23 5.06 -0.92
N SER A 171 -15.17 5.37 0.37
CA SER A 171 -14.93 6.73 0.83
C SER A 171 -13.83 6.74 1.89
N ILE A 172 -12.94 7.71 1.79
CA ILE A 172 -11.83 7.93 2.70
C ILE A 172 -11.87 9.40 3.08
N GLU A 173 -12.07 9.68 4.37
CA GLU A 173 -12.21 11.02 4.89
C GLU A 173 -11.18 11.23 6.02
N ASP A 174 -10.43 12.31 5.96
CA ASP A 174 -9.54 12.76 7.02
C ASP A 174 -10.00 14.11 7.61
N ASP A 175 -9.74 14.32 8.90
CA ASP A 175 -10.02 15.55 9.63
C ASP A 175 -8.84 16.54 9.61
N GLY A 176 -7.93 16.41 8.65
CA GLY A 176 -6.69 17.16 8.59
C GLY A 176 -6.82 18.58 8.06
N GLN A 177 -5.68 19.17 7.69
CA GLN A 177 -5.63 20.57 7.23
C GLN A 177 -6.27 20.81 5.85
N GLY A 178 -6.54 19.76 5.08
CA GLY A 178 -7.07 19.89 3.73
C GLY A 178 -6.21 20.73 2.79
N PHE A 179 -6.72 20.96 1.59
CA PHE A 179 -6.04 21.77 0.56
C PHE A 179 -7.04 22.39 -0.42
N ASP A 180 -6.59 23.39 -1.20
CA ASP A 180 -7.39 23.97 -2.27
C ASP A 180 -7.34 23.07 -3.52
N ALA A 181 -8.37 22.25 -3.70
CA ALA A 181 -8.48 21.30 -4.83
C ALA A 181 -8.48 21.99 -6.21
N LYS A 182 -8.88 23.28 -6.31
CA LYS A 182 -8.85 24.02 -7.57
C LYS A 182 -7.42 24.36 -8.00
N LYS A 183 -6.52 24.63 -7.05
CA LYS A 183 -5.11 24.88 -7.35
C LYS A 183 -4.42 23.65 -7.90
N ILE A 184 -4.72 22.45 -7.36
CA ILE A 184 -4.11 21.20 -7.83
C ILE A 184 -4.58 20.81 -9.24
N ARG A 185 -5.84 21.07 -9.61
CA ARG A 185 -6.34 20.83 -10.98
C ARG A 185 -5.57 21.58 -12.07
N ASN A 186 -5.00 22.74 -11.74
CA ASN A 186 -4.25 23.59 -12.67
C ASN A 186 -2.75 23.30 -12.70
N LEU A 187 -2.23 22.56 -11.70
CA LEU A 187 -0.80 22.22 -11.58
C LEU A 187 -0.51 20.87 -12.25
N LYS A 188 -0.35 20.90 -13.59
CA LYS A 188 -0.10 19.70 -14.40
C LYS A 188 1.12 18.86 -14.01
N PHE A 189 2.06 19.37 -13.18
CA PHE A 189 3.35 18.72 -12.92
C PHE A 189 4.01 19.01 -11.55
N GLN A 190 3.27 19.25 -10.47
CA GLN A 190 3.91 19.31 -9.16
C GLN A 190 3.71 18.00 -8.37
N ALA A 191 4.72 17.60 -7.62
CA ALA A 191 4.80 16.33 -6.89
C ALA A 191 3.56 15.97 -6.05
N HIS A 192 2.84 16.97 -5.53
CA HIS A 192 1.61 16.81 -4.73
C HIS A 192 0.38 16.37 -5.54
N GLY A 193 0.42 16.40 -6.88
CA GLY A 193 -0.69 16.02 -7.75
C GLY A 193 -0.59 14.61 -8.35
N ILE A 194 0.58 13.99 -8.29
CA ILE A 194 0.86 12.72 -8.97
C ILE A 194 0.04 11.58 -8.35
N GLY A 195 -0.04 11.51 -7.02
CA GLY A 195 -0.79 10.47 -6.32
C GLY A 195 -2.29 10.51 -6.60
N LEU A 196 -2.91 11.70 -6.54
CA LEU A 196 -4.34 11.88 -6.88
C LEU A 196 -4.63 11.59 -8.35
N LEU A 197 -3.71 11.95 -9.25
CA LEU A 197 -3.81 11.64 -10.67
C LEU A 197 -3.72 10.12 -10.89
N GLY A 198 -2.77 9.44 -10.28
CA GLY A 198 -2.61 7.98 -10.36
C GLY A 198 -3.83 7.23 -9.84
N MET A 199 -4.44 7.68 -8.73
CA MET A 199 -5.70 7.13 -8.24
C MET A 199 -6.83 7.31 -9.26
N ARG A 200 -6.97 8.50 -9.85
CA ARG A 200 -7.99 8.78 -10.88
C ARG A 200 -7.81 7.90 -12.11
N GLU A 201 -6.60 7.79 -12.63
CA GLU A 201 -6.30 6.97 -13.81
C GLU A 201 -6.61 5.50 -13.55
N ARG A 202 -6.20 4.95 -12.41
CA ARG A 202 -6.47 3.58 -12.00
C ARG A 202 -7.97 3.28 -11.95
N ILE A 203 -8.75 4.20 -11.35
CA ILE A 203 -10.21 4.07 -11.27
C ILE A 203 -10.85 4.18 -12.66
N SER A 204 -10.37 5.09 -13.51
CA SER A 204 -10.86 5.26 -14.87
C SER A 204 -10.61 4.02 -15.74
N MET A 205 -9.45 3.36 -15.61
CA MET A 205 -9.15 2.09 -16.30
C MET A 205 -10.15 0.98 -15.94
N LEU A 206 -10.68 1.01 -14.73
CA LEU A 206 -11.72 0.08 -14.24
C LEU A 206 -13.14 0.58 -14.50
N GLN A 207 -13.30 1.63 -15.31
CA GLN A 207 -14.60 2.25 -15.65
C GLN A 207 -15.35 2.78 -14.42
N GLY A 208 -14.61 3.16 -13.38
CA GLY A 208 -15.14 3.73 -12.15
C GLY A 208 -15.21 5.26 -12.18
N ILE A 209 -15.82 5.81 -11.14
CA ILE A 209 -15.94 7.25 -10.91
C ILE A 209 -15.06 7.62 -9.71
N PHE A 210 -14.26 8.68 -9.85
CA PHE A 210 -13.38 9.20 -8.81
C PHE A 210 -13.66 10.66 -8.52
N GLN A 211 -13.77 11.00 -7.24
CA GLN A 211 -14.00 12.36 -6.79
C GLN A 211 -13.11 12.68 -5.58
N VAL A 212 -12.62 13.90 -5.52
CA VAL A 212 -11.90 14.44 -4.37
C VAL A 212 -12.50 15.78 -4.00
N VAL A 213 -12.85 15.92 -2.74
CA VAL A 213 -13.32 17.17 -2.13
C VAL A 213 -12.37 17.48 -1.00
N SER A 214 -11.70 18.63 -1.06
CA SER A 214 -10.84 19.11 0.02
C SER A 214 -11.04 20.60 0.22
N ILE A 215 -11.08 21.00 1.48
CA ILE A 215 -11.28 22.38 1.90
C ILE A 215 -10.20 22.71 2.94
N PRO A 216 -9.42 23.79 2.76
CA PRO A 216 -8.45 24.20 3.76
C PRO A 216 -9.05 24.31 5.15
N GLY A 217 -8.43 23.64 6.13
CA GLY A 217 -8.88 23.58 7.52
C GLY A 217 -10.05 22.63 7.81
N LYS A 218 -10.52 21.83 6.81
CA LYS A 218 -11.65 20.89 6.98
C LYS A 218 -11.36 19.46 6.54
N GLY A 219 -10.10 19.15 6.21
CA GLY A 219 -9.70 17.83 5.76
C GLY A 219 -10.01 17.53 4.29
N THR A 220 -9.93 16.25 3.95
CA THR A 220 -10.13 15.76 2.58
C THR A 220 -11.05 14.55 2.56
N LEU A 221 -11.94 14.51 1.57
CA LEU A 221 -12.78 13.37 1.23
C LEU A 221 -12.40 12.86 -0.16
N ILE A 222 -11.97 11.62 -0.23
CA ILE A 222 -11.76 10.87 -1.47
C ILE A 222 -12.89 9.86 -1.61
N SER A 223 -13.56 9.87 -2.76
CA SER A 223 -14.64 8.93 -3.07
C SER A 223 -14.40 8.23 -4.38
N ALA A 224 -14.67 6.94 -4.43
CA ALA A 224 -14.60 6.13 -5.63
C ALA A 224 -15.77 5.15 -5.71
N SER A 225 -16.34 4.98 -6.91
CA SER A 225 -17.33 3.97 -7.22
C SER A 225 -16.82 3.11 -8.37
N LEU A 226 -16.72 1.80 -8.16
CA LEU A 226 -16.14 0.84 -9.09
C LEU A 226 -17.18 -0.24 -9.45
N PRO A 227 -17.37 -0.55 -10.73
CA PRO A 227 -18.27 -1.64 -11.12
C PRO A 227 -17.68 -2.98 -10.71
N LEU A 228 -18.52 -3.83 -10.08
CA LEU A 228 -18.19 -5.22 -9.80
C LEU A 228 -18.19 -5.99 -11.13
N ARG A 229 -17.00 -6.33 -11.62
CA ARG A 229 -16.90 -7.37 -12.65
C ARG A 229 -16.94 -8.71 -11.94
N ARG A 230 -17.98 -9.50 -12.17
CA ARG A 230 -18.07 -10.87 -11.68
C ARG A 230 -17.03 -11.72 -12.43
N ARG A 231 -16.34 -12.61 -11.72
CA ARG A 231 -15.68 -13.74 -12.39
C ARG A 231 -16.75 -14.50 -13.16
N SER A 232 -16.66 -14.50 -14.50
CA SER A 232 -17.44 -15.38 -15.37
C SER A 232 -17.02 -16.83 -15.17
#